data_a6c8c5ba8b0aa11b0e5e870efe2794a0
#
_entry.id   a6c8c5ba8b0aa11b0e5e870efe2794a0
#
_cell.length_a   1.000
_cell.length_b   1.000
_cell.length_c   1.000
_cell.angle_alpha   90.00
_cell.angle_beta   90.00
_cell.angle_gamma   90.00
#
_symmetry.space_group_name_H-M   'P 1'
#
loop_
_entity.id
_entity.type
_entity.pdbx_description
1 polymer ?
#
loop_
_entity_poly.entity_id
_entity_poly.type
_entity_poly.pdbx_seq_one_letter_code
_entity_poly.pdbx_strand_id
1 'polypeptide(L)'
;MEEGEGSGRRYRRNLQGLLQFAVDHNDDPQGDTSSAFQEMSEERKQWLQEALCSVTEDTYVKRMMEHLQVLDKPDNDDEEELEKKEDAFDGLQEIVDNIDNANDFHKIGGFHVMLKCLSSEQSSMRWRAADILAVCVQNNPYGQNAALEMAMLPVLCGLLDSDQSEQVQVKALFAISSLTRAFSPAEEAFLKDDGFSLLMRSMQGSSDKLVAKAAFMLWNMLVSNPSYKDTLFKMGFIEQLVGLLHKPQKPSDEHIIRLLTEFVNDYPQGIDECHRPEFELEKLVNAKMTSMADEDEDRFEGAILNCKNLLSICFNKQSETPLATQKNFLR
;
A
#
# COMPACT_ATOMS: atom_id res chain seq x y z
N MET A 1 -50.17 -53.56 0.41
CA MET A 1 -50.30 -52.12 0.12
C MET A 1 -49.82 -51.41 1.35
N GLU A 2 -48.57 -51.02 1.34
CA GLU A 2 -48.00 -50.07 2.30
C GLU A 2 -47.13 -49.08 1.51
N GLU A 3 -47.66 -47.90 1.41
CA GLU A 3 -46.96 -46.78 0.80
C GLU A 3 -45.89 -46.28 1.76
N GLY A 4 -44.64 -46.35 1.33
CA GLY A 4 -43.50 -45.76 2.05
C GLY A 4 -43.44 -44.26 1.83
N GLU A 5 -43.83 -43.50 2.84
CA GLU A 5 -43.61 -42.05 2.89
C GLU A 5 -42.10 -41.74 2.99
N GLY A 6 -41.52 -41.26 1.92
CA GLY A 6 -40.20 -40.71 1.92
C GLY A 6 -40.19 -39.35 2.64
N SER A 7 -39.77 -39.36 3.91
CA SER A 7 -39.53 -38.13 4.69
C SER A 7 -38.37 -37.34 4.12
N GLY A 8 -38.65 -36.50 3.14
CA GLY A 8 -37.69 -35.52 2.64
C GLY A 8 -37.37 -34.46 3.71
N ARG A 9 -36.24 -34.58 4.37
CA ARG A 9 -35.77 -33.53 5.26
C ARG A 9 -35.61 -32.24 4.47
N ARG A 10 -36.35 -31.19 4.81
CA ARG A 10 -36.22 -29.85 4.24
C ARG A 10 -35.08 -29.12 4.96
N TYR A 11 -33.95 -28.94 4.31
CA TYR A 11 -32.85 -28.12 4.79
C TYR A 11 -33.16 -26.63 4.64
N ARG A 12 -32.64 -25.80 5.56
CA ARG A 12 -32.77 -24.36 5.45
C ARG A 12 -31.91 -23.86 4.27
N ARG A 13 -32.46 -22.92 3.50
CA ARG A 13 -31.76 -22.31 2.35
C ARG A 13 -30.75 -21.25 2.83
N ASN A 14 -29.71 -21.67 3.55
CA ASN A 14 -28.61 -20.84 4.03
C ASN A 14 -27.34 -21.70 4.22
N LEU A 15 -26.21 -21.07 4.56
CA LEU A 15 -24.92 -21.74 4.73
C LEU A 15 -24.99 -22.91 5.74
N GLN A 16 -25.77 -22.76 6.83
CA GLN A 16 -25.96 -23.82 7.81
C GLN A 16 -26.72 -25.00 7.22
N GLY A 17 -27.71 -24.75 6.36
CA GLY A 17 -28.46 -25.81 5.66
C GLY A 17 -27.60 -26.55 4.64
N LEU A 18 -26.69 -25.85 3.95
CA LEU A 18 -25.67 -26.43 3.06
C LEU A 18 -24.68 -27.30 3.81
N LEU A 19 -24.20 -26.83 4.97
CA LEU A 19 -23.27 -27.57 5.82
C LEU A 19 -23.95 -28.84 6.38
N GLN A 20 -25.19 -28.72 6.84
CA GLN A 20 -25.98 -29.84 7.37
C GLN A 20 -26.30 -30.88 6.30
N PHE A 21 -26.61 -30.42 5.08
CA PHE A 21 -26.78 -31.27 3.92
C PHE A 21 -25.49 -32.01 3.54
N ALA A 22 -24.34 -31.34 3.56
CA ALA A 22 -23.06 -31.98 3.29
C ALA A 22 -22.68 -33.01 4.35
N VAL A 23 -22.92 -32.72 5.63
CA VAL A 23 -22.68 -33.65 6.74
C VAL A 23 -23.62 -34.88 6.66
N ASP A 24 -24.92 -34.68 6.47
CA ASP A 24 -25.91 -35.76 6.41
C ASP A 24 -25.72 -36.71 5.21
N HIS A 25 -24.91 -36.29 4.20
CA HIS A 25 -24.63 -37.07 2.99
C HIS A 25 -23.19 -37.56 2.88
N ASN A 26 -22.36 -37.25 3.88
CA ASN A 26 -20.95 -37.69 3.95
C ASN A 26 -20.76 -38.86 4.96
N ASP A 27 -21.80 -39.25 5.70
CA ASP A 27 -21.77 -40.38 6.63
C ASP A 27 -22.12 -41.69 5.91
N ASP A 28 -21.18 -42.17 5.06
CA ASP A 28 -21.21 -43.59 4.66
C ASP A 28 -19.95 -44.28 5.25
N PRO A 29 -20.10 -45.09 6.31
CA PRO A 29 -18.97 -45.67 7.03
C PRO A 29 -18.36 -46.89 6.35
N GLN A 30 -18.77 -47.26 5.15
CA GLN A 30 -18.21 -48.40 4.43
C GLN A 30 -17.74 -47.97 3.02
N GLY A 31 -16.47 -47.58 2.95
CA GLY A 31 -15.81 -47.22 1.73
C GLY A 31 -15.71 -48.38 0.73
N ASP A 32 -16.55 -48.40 -0.26
CA ASP A 32 -16.26 -49.10 -1.53
C ASP A 32 -15.79 -48.07 -2.56
N THR A 33 -14.54 -48.20 -2.98
CA THR A 33 -13.83 -47.26 -3.85
C THR A 33 -14.20 -47.42 -5.33
N SER A 34 -15.45 -47.61 -5.62
CA SER A 34 -16.02 -47.57 -6.95
C SER A 34 -17.22 -46.62 -7.01
N SER A 35 -17.05 -45.35 -6.64
CA SER A 35 -18.09 -44.36 -6.87
C SER A 35 -18.10 -43.99 -8.36
N ALA A 36 -18.91 -44.74 -9.14
CA ALA A 36 -19.45 -44.17 -10.37
C ALA A 36 -20.16 -42.87 -10.00
N PHE A 37 -19.77 -41.76 -10.64
CA PHE A 37 -20.41 -40.45 -10.52
C PHE A 37 -21.93 -40.66 -10.76
N GLN A 38 -22.71 -40.72 -9.69
CA GLN A 38 -24.16 -40.68 -9.83
C GLN A 38 -24.54 -39.28 -10.24
N GLU A 39 -25.17 -39.13 -11.40
CA GLU A 39 -25.74 -37.84 -11.81
C GLU A 39 -26.71 -37.35 -10.74
N MET A 40 -26.45 -36.12 -10.29
CA MET A 40 -27.27 -35.47 -9.25
C MET A 40 -28.69 -35.26 -9.80
N SER A 41 -29.71 -35.60 -9.01
CA SER A 41 -31.10 -35.38 -9.43
C SER A 41 -31.37 -33.89 -9.71
N GLU A 42 -32.29 -33.60 -10.65
CA GLU A 42 -32.61 -32.22 -11.03
C GLU A 42 -33.12 -31.38 -9.84
N GLU A 43 -33.89 -31.99 -8.93
CA GLU A 43 -34.34 -31.34 -7.68
C GLU A 43 -33.16 -30.95 -6.78
N ARG A 44 -32.13 -31.76 -6.75
CA ARG A 44 -30.93 -31.54 -5.95
C ARG A 44 -30.03 -30.48 -6.56
N LYS A 45 -29.94 -30.44 -7.90
CA LYS A 45 -29.27 -29.37 -8.66
C LYS A 45 -30.00 -28.05 -8.44
N GLN A 46 -31.30 -28.03 -8.53
CA GLN A 46 -32.13 -26.83 -8.34
C GLN A 46 -32.05 -26.32 -6.89
N TRP A 47 -32.09 -27.19 -5.89
CA TRP A 47 -31.90 -26.81 -4.48
C TRP A 47 -30.50 -26.21 -4.23
N LEU A 48 -29.43 -26.84 -4.79
CA LEU A 48 -28.08 -26.36 -4.69
C LEU A 48 -27.91 -24.98 -5.38
N GLN A 49 -28.55 -24.83 -6.53
CA GLN A 49 -28.52 -23.56 -7.27
C GLN A 49 -29.28 -22.45 -6.53
N GLU A 50 -30.45 -22.77 -5.94
CA GLU A 50 -31.22 -21.83 -5.09
C GLU A 50 -30.46 -21.50 -3.79
N ALA A 51 -29.81 -22.48 -3.16
CA ALA A 51 -29.02 -22.29 -1.96
C ALA A 51 -27.74 -21.46 -2.26
N LEU A 52 -27.06 -21.73 -3.37
CA LEU A 52 -25.94 -20.90 -3.86
C LEU A 52 -26.41 -19.47 -4.15
N CYS A 53 -27.54 -19.29 -4.85
CA CYS A 53 -28.10 -17.96 -5.10
C CYS A 53 -28.43 -17.21 -3.80
N SER A 54 -29.00 -17.88 -2.79
CA SER A 54 -29.31 -17.24 -1.51
C SER A 54 -28.09 -16.88 -0.67
N VAL A 55 -27.00 -17.63 -0.82
CA VAL A 55 -25.69 -17.30 -0.20
C VAL A 55 -25.00 -16.17 -0.99
N THR A 56 -25.23 -16.07 -2.31
CA THR A 56 -24.69 -14.99 -3.15
C THR A 56 -25.51 -13.70 -3.11
N GLU A 57 -26.73 -13.71 -2.55
CA GLU A 57 -27.55 -12.48 -2.44
C GLU A 57 -26.94 -11.41 -1.52
N ASP A 58 -26.04 -11.78 -0.61
CA ASP A 58 -25.33 -10.85 0.30
C ASP A 58 -23.81 -10.98 0.14
N THR A 59 -23.33 -11.15 -1.09
CA THR A 59 -21.90 -11.27 -1.36
C THR A 59 -21.21 -9.92 -1.38
N TYR A 60 -19.93 -9.90 -0.95
CA TYR A 60 -19.06 -8.72 -1.09
C TYR A 60 -19.05 -8.16 -2.52
N VAL A 61 -19.15 -9.02 -3.54
CA VAL A 61 -19.22 -8.61 -4.95
C VAL A 61 -20.46 -7.75 -5.22
N LYS A 62 -21.65 -8.13 -4.72
CA LYS A 62 -22.87 -7.34 -4.88
C LYS A 62 -22.74 -5.98 -4.18
N ARG A 63 -22.28 -5.98 -2.93
CA ARG A 63 -22.03 -4.73 -2.18
C ARG A 63 -21.03 -3.81 -2.91
N MET A 64 -19.93 -4.38 -3.42
CA MET A 64 -18.97 -3.61 -4.22
C MET A 64 -19.61 -3.03 -5.47
N MET A 65 -20.47 -3.79 -6.19
CA MET A 65 -21.18 -3.30 -7.37
C MET A 65 -22.15 -2.17 -7.03
N GLU A 66 -22.86 -2.24 -5.90
CA GLU A 66 -23.75 -1.16 -5.42
C GLU A 66 -22.96 0.11 -5.14
N HIS A 67 -21.83 0.02 -4.44
CA HIS A 67 -20.93 1.16 -4.19
C HIS A 67 -20.36 1.73 -5.49
N LEU A 68 -19.92 0.87 -6.43
CA LEU A 68 -19.42 1.33 -7.74
C LEU A 68 -20.47 2.06 -8.56
N GLN A 69 -21.75 1.65 -8.51
CA GLN A 69 -22.84 2.37 -9.18
C GLN A 69 -23.06 3.77 -8.62
N VAL A 70 -22.81 3.99 -7.33
CA VAL A 70 -22.87 5.31 -6.71
C VAL A 70 -21.70 6.17 -7.18
N LEU A 71 -20.48 5.60 -7.19
CA LEU A 71 -19.24 6.31 -7.55
C LEU A 71 -19.12 6.61 -9.05
N ASP A 72 -19.71 5.79 -9.92
CA ASP A 72 -19.65 5.98 -11.39
C ASP A 72 -20.55 7.12 -11.90
N LYS A 73 -21.45 7.65 -11.05
CA LYS A 73 -22.25 8.82 -11.39
C LYS A 73 -21.35 10.04 -11.61
N PRO A 74 -21.70 10.92 -12.56
CA PRO A 74 -21.00 12.19 -12.76
C PRO A 74 -20.90 13.00 -11.46
N ASP A 75 -19.82 13.75 -11.31
CA ASP A 75 -19.70 14.70 -10.21
C ASP A 75 -20.68 15.85 -10.42
N ASN A 76 -21.28 16.30 -9.34
CA ASN A 76 -22.14 17.49 -9.28
C ASN A 76 -21.82 18.26 -7.99
N ASP A 77 -22.38 19.46 -7.87
CA ASP A 77 -22.16 20.33 -6.70
C ASP A 77 -23.15 20.05 -5.55
N ASP A 78 -23.84 18.90 -5.56
CA ASP A 78 -24.79 18.51 -4.53
C ASP A 78 -24.05 17.83 -3.36
N GLU A 79 -24.06 18.48 -2.19
CA GLU A 79 -23.42 17.99 -0.97
C GLU A 79 -23.96 16.61 -0.52
N GLU A 80 -25.27 16.36 -0.71
CA GLU A 80 -25.86 15.07 -0.33
C GLU A 80 -25.40 13.93 -1.26
N GLU A 81 -25.17 14.22 -2.54
CA GLU A 81 -24.59 13.21 -3.45
C GLU A 81 -23.10 12.98 -3.19
N LEU A 82 -22.37 14.03 -2.80
CA LEU A 82 -20.97 13.88 -2.41
C LEU A 82 -20.85 13.00 -1.15
N GLU A 83 -21.68 13.24 -0.12
CA GLU A 83 -21.71 12.42 1.10
C GLU A 83 -22.00 10.94 0.78
N LYS A 84 -22.98 10.66 -0.10
CA LYS A 84 -23.27 9.29 -0.55
C LYS A 84 -22.09 8.63 -1.25
N LYS A 85 -21.31 9.39 -2.03
CA LYS A 85 -20.09 8.88 -2.67
C LYS A 85 -19.00 8.60 -1.64
N GLU A 86 -18.84 9.46 -0.64
CA GLU A 86 -17.89 9.27 0.45
C GLU A 86 -18.22 8.02 1.28
N ASP A 87 -19.51 7.83 1.62
CA ASP A 87 -19.99 6.61 2.28
C ASP A 87 -19.75 5.34 1.44
N ALA A 88 -19.89 5.45 0.11
CA ALA A 88 -19.60 4.34 -0.78
C ALA A 88 -18.10 3.96 -0.79
N PHE A 89 -17.20 4.95 -0.69
CA PHE A 89 -15.77 4.67 -0.51
C PHE A 89 -15.47 4.00 0.83
N ASP A 90 -16.09 4.46 1.92
CA ASP A 90 -15.90 3.88 3.24
C ASP A 90 -16.40 2.43 3.26
N GLY A 91 -17.54 2.14 2.61
CA GLY A 91 -18.03 0.78 2.43
C GLY A 91 -17.11 -0.11 1.57
N LEU A 92 -16.48 0.44 0.53
CA LEU A 92 -15.48 -0.29 -0.26
C LEU A 92 -14.22 -0.59 0.55
N GLN A 93 -13.75 0.38 1.35
CA GLN A 93 -12.54 0.23 2.17
C GLN A 93 -12.63 -0.98 3.12
N GLU A 94 -13.81 -1.23 3.70
CA GLU A 94 -14.05 -2.39 4.57
C GLU A 94 -13.96 -3.73 3.83
N ILE A 95 -14.21 -3.74 2.50
CA ILE A 95 -14.30 -4.96 1.71
C ILE A 95 -12.98 -5.30 1.03
N VAL A 96 -12.29 -4.31 0.46
CA VAL A 96 -11.12 -4.52 -0.41
C VAL A 96 -9.81 -4.80 0.34
N ASP A 97 -9.80 -4.75 1.67
CA ASP A 97 -8.65 -5.15 2.50
C ASP A 97 -8.29 -6.64 2.33
N ASN A 98 -9.25 -7.45 1.91
CA ASN A 98 -9.01 -8.84 1.55
C ASN A 98 -8.54 -8.94 0.08
N ILE A 99 -7.44 -9.67 -0.16
CA ILE A 99 -6.84 -9.84 -1.49
C ILE A 99 -7.81 -10.43 -2.53
N ASP A 100 -8.63 -11.41 -2.15
CA ASP A 100 -9.58 -12.02 -3.08
C ASP A 100 -10.65 -11.01 -3.49
N ASN A 101 -11.16 -10.22 -2.53
CA ASN A 101 -12.10 -9.14 -2.80
C ASN A 101 -11.47 -8.03 -3.65
N ALA A 102 -10.21 -7.67 -3.41
CA ALA A 102 -9.48 -6.71 -4.23
C ALA A 102 -9.33 -7.18 -5.69
N ASN A 103 -9.09 -8.48 -5.89
CA ASN A 103 -9.03 -9.08 -7.22
C ASN A 103 -10.41 -9.09 -7.90
N ASP A 104 -11.47 -9.40 -7.15
CA ASP A 104 -12.83 -9.34 -7.68
C ASP A 104 -13.27 -7.91 -7.95
N PHE A 105 -12.88 -6.94 -7.11
CA PHE A 105 -13.10 -5.52 -7.34
C PHE A 105 -12.54 -5.06 -8.69
N HIS A 106 -11.31 -5.48 -9.05
CA HIS A 106 -10.76 -5.22 -10.38
C HIS A 106 -11.63 -5.86 -11.48
N LYS A 107 -11.99 -7.16 -11.35
CA LYS A 107 -12.76 -7.91 -12.37
C LYS A 107 -14.14 -7.31 -12.66
N ILE A 108 -14.80 -6.74 -11.66
CA ILE A 108 -16.10 -6.07 -11.82
C ILE A 108 -15.98 -4.61 -12.31
N GLY A 109 -14.78 -4.15 -12.66
CA GLY A 109 -14.54 -2.83 -13.23
C GLY A 109 -14.22 -1.73 -12.20
N GLY A 110 -13.96 -2.10 -10.95
CA GLY A 110 -13.66 -1.13 -9.88
C GLY A 110 -12.47 -0.23 -10.19
N PHE A 111 -11.41 -0.76 -10.79
CA PHE A 111 -10.25 0.04 -11.17
C PHE A 111 -10.57 1.12 -12.21
N HIS A 112 -11.51 0.89 -13.14
CA HIS A 112 -11.97 1.92 -14.08
C HIS A 112 -12.68 3.06 -13.36
N VAL A 113 -13.53 2.74 -12.38
CA VAL A 113 -14.20 3.76 -11.57
C VAL A 113 -13.20 4.54 -10.73
N MET A 114 -12.21 3.85 -10.12
CA MET A 114 -11.14 4.54 -9.38
C MET A 114 -10.36 5.50 -10.28
N LEU A 115 -10.02 5.10 -11.51
CA LEU A 115 -9.33 5.98 -12.45
C LEU A 115 -10.12 7.27 -12.77
N LYS A 116 -11.45 7.17 -12.90
CA LYS A 116 -12.30 8.36 -13.04
C LYS A 116 -12.27 9.23 -11.78
N CYS A 117 -12.40 8.62 -10.61
CA CYS A 117 -12.39 9.33 -9.33
C CYS A 117 -11.05 10.04 -9.05
N LEU A 118 -9.92 9.49 -9.51
CA LEU A 118 -8.61 10.16 -9.43
C LEU A 118 -8.55 11.47 -10.24
N SER A 119 -9.45 11.64 -11.22
CA SER A 119 -9.55 12.83 -12.05
C SER A 119 -10.71 13.76 -11.64
N SER A 120 -11.38 13.48 -10.53
CA SER A 120 -12.50 14.29 -10.00
C SER A 120 -12.03 15.70 -9.61
N GLU A 121 -12.88 16.69 -9.74
CA GLU A 121 -12.64 18.04 -9.21
C GLU A 121 -12.61 18.05 -7.67
N GLN A 122 -13.36 17.16 -7.04
CA GLN A 122 -13.41 17.03 -5.57
C GLN A 122 -12.19 16.32 -5.01
N SER A 123 -11.43 17.00 -4.17
CA SER A 123 -10.23 16.41 -3.54
C SER A 123 -10.55 15.18 -2.67
N SER A 124 -11.76 15.18 -2.06
CA SER A 124 -12.22 14.05 -1.24
C SER A 124 -12.39 12.76 -2.05
N MET A 125 -12.79 12.87 -3.31
CA MET A 125 -12.88 11.75 -4.23
C MET A 125 -11.49 11.24 -4.65
N ARG A 126 -10.58 12.18 -5.01
CA ARG A 126 -9.23 11.83 -5.47
C ARG A 126 -8.44 11.07 -4.41
N TRP A 127 -8.41 11.58 -3.16
CA TRP A 127 -7.62 10.91 -2.14
C TRP A 127 -8.22 9.55 -1.71
N ARG A 128 -9.56 9.42 -1.67
CA ARG A 128 -10.21 8.13 -1.37
C ARG A 128 -9.94 7.09 -2.47
N ALA A 129 -10.01 7.49 -3.73
CA ALA A 129 -9.68 6.62 -4.85
C ALA A 129 -8.22 6.14 -4.80
N ALA A 130 -7.28 7.05 -4.50
CA ALA A 130 -5.87 6.68 -4.32
C ALA A 130 -5.67 5.72 -3.14
N ASP A 131 -6.42 5.88 -2.04
CA ASP A 131 -6.37 5.00 -0.87
C ASP A 131 -6.89 3.60 -1.18
N ILE A 132 -8.05 3.48 -1.83
CA ILE A 132 -8.61 2.20 -2.27
C ILE A 132 -7.62 1.47 -3.19
N LEU A 133 -7.06 2.18 -4.18
CA LEU A 133 -6.04 1.59 -5.06
C LEU A 133 -4.82 1.11 -4.30
N ALA A 134 -4.32 1.90 -3.34
CA ALA A 134 -3.18 1.52 -2.52
C ALA A 134 -3.41 0.20 -1.79
N VAL A 135 -4.61 0.02 -1.21
CA VAL A 135 -5.00 -1.21 -0.52
C VAL A 135 -5.11 -2.38 -1.50
N CYS A 136 -5.78 -2.19 -2.65
CA CYS A 136 -5.99 -3.24 -3.64
C CYS A 136 -4.67 -3.78 -4.25
N VAL A 137 -3.64 -2.93 -4.36
CA VAL A 137 -2.34 -3.31 -4.97
C VAL A 137 -1.29 -3.69 -3.91
N GLN A 138 -1.55 -3.46 -2.63
CA GLN A 138 -0.57 -3.73 -1.58
C GLN A 138 -0.30 -5.23 -1.44
N ASN A 139 0.96 -5.64 -1.69
CA ASN A 139 1.38 -7.05 -1.67
C ASN A 139 0.52 -7.97 -2.57
N ASN A 140 -0.06 -7.41 -3.63
CA ASN A 140 -0.94 -8.10 -4.56
C ASN A 140 -0.41 -7.98 -6.00
N PRO A 141 0.42 -8.93 -6.48
CA PRO A 141 1.00 -8.88 -7.83
C PRO A 141 -0.04 -8.81 -8.96
N TYR A 142 -1.22 -9.42 -8.77
CA TYR A 142 -2.32 -9.33 -9.73
C TYR A 142 -2.84 -7.89 -9.83
N GLY A 143 -3.15 -7.26 -8.68
CA GLY A 143 -3.59 -5.88 -8.64
C GLY A 143 -2.54 -4.89 -9.13
N GLN A 144 -1.26 -5.12 -8.79
CA GLN A 144 -0.13 -4.30 -9.28
C GLN A 144 -0.02 -4.34 -10.80
N ASN A 145 -0.12 -5.53 -11.40
CA ASN A 145 -0.07 -5.67 -12.85
C ASN A 145 -1.27 -4.97 -13.52
N ALA A 146 -2.48 -5.18 -13.00
CA ALA A 146 -3.70 -4.57 -13.52
C ALA A 146 -3.63 -3.03 -13.47
N ALA A 147 -3.16 -2.45 -12.36
CA ALA A 147 -3.01 -1.00 -12.23
C ALA A 147 -1.95 -0.43 -13.19
N LEU A 148 -0.86 -1.17 -13.42
CA LEU A 148 0.18 -0.78 -14.36
C LEU A 148 -0.33 -0.81 -15.81
N GLU A 149 -1.04 -1.88 -16.21
CA GLU A 149 -1.64 -2.03 -17.55
C GLU A 149 -2.68 -0.94 -17.84
N MET A 150 -3.39 -0.47 -16.81
CA MET A 150 -4.35 0.63 -16.91
C MET A 150 -3.72 2.03 -16.83
N ALA A 151 -2.39 2.11 -16.86
CA ALA A 151 -1.64 3.37 -16.79
C ALA A 151 -2.01 4.26 -15.57
N MET A 152 -2.31 3.65 -14.42
CA MET A 152 -2.64 4.39 -13.20
C MET A 152 -1.42 5.08 -12.59
N LEU A 153 -0.22 4.51 -12.77
CA LEU A 153 1.02 5.06 -12.21
C LEU A 153 1.28 6.51 -12.65
N PRO A 154 1.22 6.89 -13.94
CA PRO A 154 1.38 8.27 -14.36
C PRO A 154 0.35 9.23 -13.74
N VAL A 155 -0.90 8.80 -13.58
CA VAL A 155 -1.96 9.60 -12.95
C VAL A 155 -1.62 9.87 -11.48
N LEU A 156 -1.21 8.83 -10.74
CA LEU A 156 -0.79 8.95 -9.34
C LEU A 156 0.45 9.84 -9.19
N CYS A 157 1.42 9.74 -10.09
CA CYS A 157 2.60 10.62 -10.12
C CYS A 157 2.19 12.08 -10.36
N GLY A 158 1.25 12.34 -11.26
CA GLY A 158 0.69 13.68 -11.50
C GLY A 158 0.01 14.27 -10.26
N LEU A 159 -0.80 13.47 -9.56
CA LEU A 159 -1.43 13.89 -8.31
C LEU A 159 -0.41 14.18 -7.21
N LEU A 160 0.61 13.34 -7.08
CA LEU A 160 1.68 13.57 -6.12
C LEU A 160 2.45 14.88 -6.38
N ASP A 161 2.72 15.19 -7.64
CA ASP A 161 3.55 16.33 -8.04
C ASP A 161 2.80 17.68 -7.96
N SER A 162 1.51 17.69 -8.27
CA SER A 162 0.81 18.95 -8.56
C SER A 162 -0.54 19.15 -7.88
N ASP A 163 -1.08 18.16 -7.14
CA ASP A 163 -2.37 18.35 -6.46
C ASP A 163 -2.25 19.40 -5.34
N GLN A 164 -3.28 20.23 -5.22
CA GLN A 164 -3.32 21.29 -4.20
C GLN A 164 -3.65 20.74 -2.81
N SER A 165 -4.23 19.54 -2.71
CA SER A 165 -4.57 18.88 -1.45
C SER A 165 -3.42 18.01 -0.97
N GLU A 166 -2.86 18.35 0.20
CA GLU A 166 -1.86 17.53 0.88
C GLU A 166 -2.33 16.07 1.05
N GLN A 167 -3.61 15.89 1.39
CA GLN A 167 -4.17 14.56 1.60
C GLN A 167 -4.16 13.73 0.32
N VAL A 168 -4.44 14.34 -0.83
CA VAL A 168 -4.33 13.68 -2.14
C VAL A 168 -2.88 13.30 -2.42
N GLN A 169 -1.93 14.20 -2.23
CA GLN A 169 -0.50 13.92 -2.43
C GLN A 169 -0.02 12.76 -1.56
N VAL A 170 -0.39 12.75 -0.26
CA VAL A 170 -0.02 11.70 0.69
C VAL A 170 -0.60 10.34 0.28
N LYS A 171 -1.86 10.30 -0.19
CA LYS A 171 -2.50 9.05 -0.60
C LYS A 171 -2.02 8.58 -1.98
N ALA A 172 -1.72 9.50 -2.90
CA ALA A 172 -1.07 9.19 -4.17
C ALA A 172 0.32 8.56 -3.94
N LEU A 173 1.14 9.13 -3.06
CA LEU A 173 2.43 8.54 -2.69
C LEU A 173 2.28 7.15 -2.04
N PHE A 174 1.26 6.96 -1.21
CA PHE A 174 0.97 5.65 -0.62
C PHE A 174 0.61 4.63 -1.72
N ALA A 175 -0.22 5.01 -2.69
CA ALA A 175 -0.58 4.14 -3.82
C ALA A 175 0.63 3.82 -4.70
N ILE A 176 1.48 4.79 -5.01
CA ILE A 176 2.74 4.59 -5.75
C ILE A 176 3.65 3.62 -4.99
N SER A 177 3.84 3.82 -3.69
CA SER A 177 4.67 2.95 -2.85
C SER A 177 4.12 1.51 -2.79
N SER A 178 2.80 1.34 -2.71
CA SER A 178 2.15 0.02 -2.71
C SER A 178 2.27 -0.68 -4.07
N LEU A 179 2.15 0.10 -5.15
CA LEU A 179 2.23 -0.40 -6.53
C LEU A 179 3.65 -0.85 -6.90
N THR A 180 4.68 -0.11 -6.47
CA THR A 180 6.07 -0.39 -6.83
C THR A 180 6.74 -1.39 -5.92
N ARG A 181 6.23 -1.59 -4.70
CA ARG A 181 6.87 -2.46 -3.70
C ARG A 181 6.93 -3.91 -4.16
N ALA A 182 8.16 -4.46 -4.22
CA ALA A 182 8.45 -5.84 -4.62
C ALA A 182 7.85 -6.21 -6.00
N PHE A 183 7.66 -5.22 -6.88
CA PHE A 183 7.13 -5.40 -8.23
C PHE A 183 7.96 -4.61 -9.24
N SER A 184 9.03 -5.24 -9.76
CA SER A 184 10.01 -4.61 -10.64
C SER A 184 9.40 -3.88 -11.85
N PRO A 185 8.36 -4.39 -12.55
CA PRO A 185 7.80 -3.68 -13.70
C PRO A 185 7.27 -2.27 -13.36
N ALA A 186 6.59 -2.13 -12.22
CA ALA A 186 6.09 -0.83 -11.79
C ALA A 186 7.22 0.06 -11.23
N GLU A 187 8.19 -0.51 -10.52
CA GLU A 187 9.37 0.23 -10.05
C GLU A 187 10.20 0.77 -11.22
N GLU A 188 10.46 -0.04 -12.25
CA GLU A 188 11.16 0.39 -13.45
C GLU A 188 10.38 1.48 -14.21
N ALA A 189 9.06 1.34 -14.34
CA ALA A 189 8.21 2.37 -14.94
C ALA A 189 8.26 3.68 -14.15
N PHE A 190 8.17 3.62 -12.82
CA PHE A 190 8.28 4.78 -11.95
C PHE A 190 9.62 5.50 -12.10
N LEU A 191 10.72 4.75 -12.13
CA LEU A 191 12.07 5.33 -12.28
C LEU A 191 12.30 5.91 -13.68
N LYS A 192 11.73 5.29 -14.72
CA LYS A 192 11.79 5.80 -16.08
C LYS A 192 11.09 7.16 -16.24
N ASP A 193 10.04 7.38 -15.49
CA ASP A 193 9.25 8.62 -15.47
C ASP A 193 9.75 9.60 -14.37
N ASP A 194 11.05 9.63 -14.11
CA ASP A 194 11.74 10.58 -13.21
C ASP A 194 11.31 10.47 -11.73
N GLY A 195 11.01 9.23 -11.29
CA GLY A 195 10.49 8.95 -9.95
C GLY A 195 11.40 9.43 -8.81
N PHE A 196 12.72 9.39 -8.95
CA PHE A 196 13.63 9.91 -7.94
C PHE A 196 13.49 11.42 -7.76
N SER A 197 13.40 12.19 -8.85
CA SER A 197 13.19 13.63 -8.77
C SER A 197 11.82 13.97 -8.17
N LEU A 198 10.79 13.16 -8.48
CA LEU A 198 9.46 13.31 -7.89
C LEU A 198 9.50 13.12 -6.36
N LEU A 199 10.18 12.08 -5.87
CA LEU A 199 10.37 11.86 -4.43
C LEU A 199 11.14 13.01 -3.78
N MET A 200 12.18 13.54 -4.44
CA MET A 200 12.94 14.68 -3.91
C MET A 200 12.06 15.93 -3.84
N ARG A 201 11.29 16.25 -4.88
CA ARG A 201 10.34 17.38 -4.84
C ARG A 201 9.33 17.24 -3.70
N SER A 202 8.82 16.02 -3.49
CA SER A 202 7.92 15.72 -2.36
C SER A 202 8.58 15.99 -1.01
N MET A 203 9.88 15.68 -0.85
CA MET A 203 10.64 15.97 0.37
C MET A 203 10.96 17.47 0.55
N GLN A 204 11.03 18.23 -0.53
CA GLN A 204 11.27 19.68 -0.48
C GLN A 204 10.03 20.49 -0.12
N GLY A 205 8.84 19.87 -0.17
CA GLY A 205 7.57 20.48 0.18
C GLY A 205 7.45 20.90 1.66
N SER A 206 6.32 21.49 1.99
CA SER A 206 6.01 21.96 3.36
C SER A 206 5.38 20.89 4.27
N SER A 207 4.76 19.86 3.68
CA SER A 207 4.09 18.80 4.42
C SER A 207 5.08 17.84 5.05
N ASP A 208 5.18 17.88 6.37
CA ASP A 208 6.05 16.99 7.14
C ASP A 208 5.69 15.50 6.95
N LYS A 209 4.40 15.20 6.85
CA LYS A 209 3.89 13.86 6.60
C LYS A 209 4.30 13.33 5.21
N LEU A 210 4.27 14.19 4.20
CA LEU A 210 4.70 13.84 2.85
C LEU A 210 6.21 13.61 2.78
N VAL A 211 6.99 14.49 3.42
CA VAL A 211 8.45 14.36 3.56
C VAL A 211 8.83 13.03 4.18
N ALA A 212 8.23 12.69 5.33
CA ALA A 212 8.48 11.43 6.03
C ALA A 212 8.21 10.20 5.14
N LYS A 213 7.06 10.20 4.45
CA LYS A 213 6.66 9.08 3.58
C LYS A 213 7.54 8.95 2.33
N ALA A 214 7.93 10.07 1.71
CA ALA A 214 8.82 10.07 0.54
C ALA A 214 10.22 9.58 0.92
N ALA A 215 10.77 10.06 2.04
CA ALA A 215 12.05 9.60 2.56
C ALA A 215 12.01 8.10 2.91
N PHE A 216 10.92 7.63 3.51
CA PHE A 216 10.75 6.22 3.83
C PHE A 216 10.65 5.33 2.58
N MET A 217 9.92 5.78 1.55
CA MET A 217 9.85 5.06 0.27
C MET A 217 11.23 4.94 -0.36
N LEU A 218 11.98 6.05 -0.46
CA LEU A 218 13.31 6.05 -1.04
C LEU A 218 14.30 5.19 -0.24
N TRP A 219 14.20 5.23 1.11
CA TRP A 219 14.98 4.36 1.97
C TRP A 219 14.74 2.87 1.66
N ASN A 220 13.46 2.46 1.52
CA ASN A 220 13.13 1.07 1.13
C ASN A 220 13.73 0.70 -0.23
N MET A 221 13.69 1.62 -1.20
CA MET A 221 14.28 1.39 -2.53
C MET A 221 15.79 1.18 -2.44
N LEU A 222 16.51 1.98 -1.65
CA LEU A 222 17.97 1.83 -1.45
C LEU A 222 18.33 0.53 -0.73
N VAL A 223 17.55 0.12 0.27
CA VAL A 223 17.72 -1.16 0.96
C VAL A 223 17.51 -2.34 0.02
N SER A 224 16.52 -2.24 -0.87
CA SER A 224 16.19 -3.30 -1.83
C SER A 224 17.18 -3.35 -3.00
N ASN A 225 17.65 -2.20 -3.45
CA ASN A 225 18.57 -2.09 -4.57
C ASN A 225 19.66 -1.02 -4.33
N PRO A 226 20.79 -1.39 -3.70
CA PRO A 226 21.88 -0.45 -3.43
C PRO A 226 22.51 0.19 -4.67
N SER A 227 22.32 -0.37 -5.87
CA SER A 227 22.84 0.21 -7.12
C SER A 227 22.26 1.60 -7.45
N TYR A 228 21.11 1.94 -6.87
CA TYR A 228 20.50 3.25 -7.02
C TYR A 228 21.33 4.37 -6.38
N LYS A 229 22.24 4.07 -5.45
CA LYS A 229 23.15 5.05 -4.81
C LYS A 229 23.95 5.82 -5.84
N ASP A 230 24.48 5.15 -6.88
CA ASP A 230 25.24 5.80 -7.94
C ASP A 230 24.42 6.82 -8.74
N THR A 231 23.17 6.49 -9.04
CA THR A 231 22.26 7.39 -9.75
C THR A 231 21.90 8.60 -8.89
N LEU A 232 21.49 8.35 -7.66
CA LEU A 232 21.13 9.40 -6.71
C LEU A 232 22.32 10.32 -6.36
N PHE A 233 23.53 9.75 -6.25
CA PHE A 233 24.75 10.53 -6.04
C PHE A 233 24.98 11.53 -7.18
N LYS A 234 24.88 11.07 -8.44
CA LYS A 234 25.01 11.93 -9.63
C LYS A 234 23.93 13.01 -9.71
N MET A 235 22.76 12.76 -9.11
CA MET A 235 21.67 13.75 -9.01
C MET A 235 21.85 14.74 -7.84
N GLY A 236 22.93 14.63 -7.05
CA GLY A 236 23.19 15.51 -5.91
C GLY A 236 22.26 15.31 -4.73
N PHE A 237 21.77 14.09 -4.50
CA PHE A 237 20.81 13.81 -3.43
C PHE A 237 21.38 14.03 -2.03
N ILE A 238 22.67 13.74 -1.80
CA ILE A 238 23.29 13.97 -0.48
C ILE A 238 23.23 15.45 -0.12
N GLU A 239 23.63 16.34 -1.05
CA GLU A 239 23.55 17.79 -0.83
C GLU A 239 22.11 18.24 -0.54
N GLN A 240 21.14 17.71 -1.28
CA GLN A 240 19.73 18.06 -1.07
C GLN A 240 19.20 17.56 0.28
N LEU A 241 19.55 16.33 0.71
CA LEU A 241 19.16 15.81 2.01
C LEU A 241 19.78 16.60 3.17
N VAL A 242 21.06 16.95 3.06
CA VAL A 242 21.74 17.82 4.04
C VAL A 242 21.09 19.19 4.08
N GLY A 243 20.74 19.76 2.91
CA GLY A 243 20.01 21.03 2.81
C GLY A 243 18.63 20.99 3.51
N LEU A 244 17.95 19.85 3.50
CA LEU A 244 16.71 19.68 4.25
C LEU A 244 16.95 19.71 5.76
N LEU A 245 18.02 19.09 6.24
CA LEU A 245 18.39 19.05 7.66
C LEU A 245 18.83 20.43 8.21
N HIS A 246 19.31 21.34 7.37
CA HIS A 246 19.62 22.71 7.78
C HIS A 246 18.38 23.55 8.10
N LYS A 247 17.19 23.12 7.68
CA LYS A 247 15.93 23.78 8.05
C LYS A 247 15.63 23.59 9.54
N PRO A 248 14.74 24.41 10.14
CA PRO A 248 14.28 24.22 11.51
C PRO A 248 13.83 22.76 11.73
N GLN A 249 14.06 22.27 12.96
CA GLN A 249 13.74 20.89 13.31
C GLN A 249 12.28 20.53 13.04
N LYS A 250 12.09 19.34 12.47
CA LYS A 250 10.79 18.77 12.14
C LYS A 250 10.76 17.29 12.53
N PRO A 251 9.58 16.71 12.82
CA PRO A 251 9.44 15.29 13.05
C PRO A 251 9.96 14.41 11.90
N SER A 252 9.91 14.89 10.65
CA SER A 252 10.43 14.17 9.49
C SER A 252 11.95 14.08 9.40
N ASP A 253 12.71 14.87 10.18
CA ASP A 253 14.17 14.83 10.19
C ASP A 253 14.73 13.44 10.51
N GLU A 254 14.03 12.67 11.35
CA GLU A 254 14.36 11.27 11.64
C GLU A 254 14.43 10.43 10.36
N HIS A 255 13.45 10.57 9.47
CA HIS A 255 13.39 9.82 8.22
C HIS A 255 14.47 10.28 7.23
N ILE A 256 14.78 11.57 7.22
CA ILE A 256 15.86 12.13 6.38
C ILE A 256 17.22 11.61 6.86
N ILE A 257 17.48 11.62 8.17
CA ILE A 257 18.72 11.11 8.76
C ILE A 257 18.85 9.61 8.48
N ARG A 258 17.78 8.84 8.65
CA ARG A 258 17.76 7.40 8.34
C ARG A 258 18.07 7.14 6.87
N LEU A 259 17.46 7.90 5.95
CA LEU A 259 17.71 7.82 4.53
C LEU A 259 19.17 8.15 4.19
N LEU A 260 19.71 9.23 4.74
CA LEU A 260 21.11 9.63 4.53
C LEU A 260 22.07 8.57 5.10
N THR A 261 21.76 7.99 6.26
CA THR A 261 22.55 6.91 6.85
C THR A 261 22.62 5.71 5.92
N GLU A 262 21.47 5.26 5.38
CA GLU A 262 21.42 4.15 4.41
C GLU A 262 22.16 4.51 3.12
N PHE A 263 22.06 5.75 2.67
CA PHE A 263 22.70 6.19 1.45
C PHE A 263 24.22 6.10 1.53
N VAL A 264 24.83 6.51 2.65
CA VAL A 264 26.28 6.47 2.83
C VAL A 264 26.81 5.12 3.32
N ASN A 265 25.95 4.24 3.81
CA ASN A 265 26.35 2.91 4.26
C ASN A 265 26.96 2.12 3.11
N ASP A 266 28.18 1.58 3.31
CA ASP A 266 28.95 0.86 2.28
C ASP A 266 29.11 1.66 0.94
N TYR A 267 29.15 3.01 1.01
CA TYR A 267 29.27 3.87 -0.15
C TYR A 267 30.33 4.98 0.04
N PRO A 268 31.61 4.69 -0.24
CA PRO A 268 32.74 5.60 0.03
C PRO A 268 32.60 7.00 -0.59
N GLN A 269 32.09 7.09 -1.83
CA GLN A 269 31.87 8.37 -2.49
C GLN A 269 30.86 9.25 -1.75
N GLY A 270 29.81 8.63 -1.20
CA GLY A 270 28.83 9.32 -0.37
C GLY A 270 29.39 9.78 0.97
N ILE A 271 30.28 8.98 1.58
CA ILE A 271 31.00 9.35 2.80
C ILE A 271 31.91 10.56 2.51
N ASP A 272 32.66 10.52 1.42
CA ASP A 272 33.56 11.63 1.03
C ASP A 272 32.76 12.91 0.78
N GLU A 273 31.59 12.82 0.14
CA GLU A 273 30.69 13.96 -0.08
C GLU A 273 30.20 14.57 1.24
N CYS A 274 29.92 13.74 2.25
CA CYS A 274 29.49 14.20 3.58
C CYS A 274 30.58 14.98 4.34
N HIS A 275 31.85 14.85 3.93
CA HIS A 275 32.95 15.61 4.51
C HIS A 275 33.13 17.03 3.93
N ARG A 276 32.32 17.43 2.96
CA ARG A 276 32.36 18.79 2.42
C ARG A 276 32.17 19.82 3.54
N PRO A 277 33.13 20.79 3.67
CA PRO A 277 33.08 21.76 4.78
C PRO A 277 31.80 22.60 4.79
N GLU A 278 31.18 22.82 3.61
CA GLU A 278 29.97 23.62 3.44
C GLU A 278 28.75 22.96 4.12
N PHE A 279 28.78 21.64 4.31
CA PHE A 279 27.69 20.90 4.93
C PHE A 279 27.67 21.02 6.44
N GLU A 280 28.81 21.27 7.08
CA GLU A 280 28.95 21.23 8.56
C GLU A 280 28.19 20.02 9.17
N LEU A 281 28.16 18.88 8.44
CA LEU A 281 27.23 17.77 8.71
C LEU A 281 27.41 17.20 10.13
N GLU A 282 28.66 17.04 10.59
CA GLU A 282 28.94 16.55 11.94
C GLU A 282 28.29 17.43 13.01
N LYS A 283 28.47 18.75 12.88
CA LYS A 283 27.90 19.74 13.80
C LYS A 283 26.38 19.78 13.73
N LEU A 284 25.83 19.69 12.49
CA LEU A 284 24.40 19.69 12.24
C LEU A 284 23.71 18.49 12.88
N VAL A 285 24.24 17.27 12.66
CA VAL A 285 23.66 16.03 13.20
C VAL A 285 23.76 16.00 14.73
N ASN A 286 24.89 16.45 15.31
CA ASN A 286 25.02 16.58 16.75
C ASN A 286 24.00 17.57 17.35
N ALA A 287 23.78 18.71 16.70
CA ALA A 287 22.77 19.69 17.17
C ALA A 287 21.35 19.12 17.12
N LYS A 288 20.99 18.41 16.02
CA LYS A 288 19.69 17.72 15.90
C LYS A 288 19.52 16.66 16.97
N MET A 289 20.55 15.83 17.20
CA MET A 289 20.54 14.77 18.21
C MET A 289 20.33 15.36 19.64
N THR A 290 21.03 16.43 19.97
CA THR A 290 20.88 17.10 21.28
C THR A 290 19.46 17.67 21.43
N SER A 291 18.93 18.34 20.40
CA SER A 291 17.58 18.89 20.44
C SER A 291 16.50 17.81 20.62
N MET A 292 16.67 16.63 19.99
CA MET A 292 15.76 15.49 20.14
C MET A 292 15.82 14.92 21.57
N ALA A 293 17.04 14.80 22.14
CA ALA A 293 17.22 14.30 23.50
C ALA A 293 16.66 15.27 24.56
N ASP A 294 16.79 16.57 24.34
CA ASP A 294 16.25 17.60 25.24
C ASP A 294 14.70 17.67 25.19
N GLU A 295 14.09 17.31 24.06
CA GLU A 295 12.62 17.29 23.91
C GLU A 295 11.99 16.06 24.57
N ASP A 296 12.43 14.86 24.17
CA ASP A 296 11.95 13.58 24.72
C ASP A 296 12.88 12.44 24.23
N GLU A 297 13.85 12.02 25.08
CA GLU A 297 14.84 11.02 24.71
C GLU A 297 14.21 9.66 24.38
N ASP A 298 13.21 9.23 25.12
CA ASP A 298 12.55 7.94 24.93
C ASP A 298 11.77 7.91 23.60
N ARG A 299 11.10 9.00 23.28
CA ARG A 299 10.34 9.15 22.02
C ARG A 299 11.26 9.14 20.80
N PHE A 300 12.44 9.74 20.90
CA PHE A 300 13.38 9.90 19.80
C PHE A 300 14.56 8.90 19.83
N GLU A 301 14.49 7.85 20.65
CA GLU A 301 15.58 6.86 20.79
C GLU A 301 16.06 6.33 19.42
N GLY A 302 15.12 5.95 18.52
CA GLY A 302 15.43 5.47 17.18
C GLY A 302 16.12 6.53 16.31
N ALA A 303 15.66 7.78 16.37
CA ALA A 303 16.24 8.91 15.65
C ALA A 303 17.65 9.23 16.14
N ILE A 304 17.85 9.25 17.46
CA ILE A 304 19.15 9.44 18.10
C ILE A 304 20.12 8.34 17.72
N LEU A 305 19.66 7.09 17.65
CA LEU A 305 20.47 5.96 17.18
C LEU A 305 20.89 6.15 15.72
N ASN A 306 19.99 6.58 14.83
CA ASN A 306 20.31 6.87 13.44
C ASN A 306 21.34 8.01 13.34
N CYS A 307 21.25 9.07 14.15
CA CYS A 307 22.27 10.12 14.22
C CYS A 307 23.64 9.55 14.60
N LYS A 308 23.70 8.73 15.68
CA LYS A 308 24.96 8.07 16.11
C LYS A 308 25.56 7.20 15.03
N ASN A 309 24.71 6.42 14.31
CA ASN A 309 25.15 5.58 13.20
C ASN A 309 25.73 6.43 12.04
N LEU A 310 25.06 7.50 11.64
CA LEU A 310 25.54 8.39 10.59
C LEU A 310 26.89 9.01 10.96
N LEU A 311 27.02 9.51 12.20
CA LEU A 311 28.28 10.08 12.69
C LEU A 311 29.39 9.01 12.73
N SER A 312 29.07 7.78 13.14
CA SER A 312 30.04 6.68 13.16
C SER A 312 30.53 6.32 11.75
N ILE A 313 29.61 6.23 10.77
CA ILE A 313 29.95 5.89 9.39
C ILE A 313 30.80 6.98 8.74
N CYS A 314 30.40 8.26 8.92
CA CYS A 314 31.06 9.35 8.22
C CYS A 314 32.32 9.87 8.93
N PHE A 315 32.36 9.91 10.27
CA PHE A 315 33.39 10.67 10.99
C PHE A 315 34.26 9.85 11.94
N ASN A 316 33.82 8.63 12.38
CA ASN A 316 34.62 7.77 13.24
C ASN A 316 35.43 6.75 12.42
N LYS A 317 36.67 7.07 12.14
CA LYS A 317 37.63 6.19 11.46
C LYS A 317 38.15 5.01 12.31
N GLN A 318 37.43 4.51 13.31
CA GLN A 318 37.89 3.35 14.08
C GLN A 318 36.70 2.53 14.59
N SER A 319 36.27 1.52 13.83
CA SER A 319 35.99 0.14 14.27
C SER A 319 35.50 -0.66 13.07
N GLU A 320 36.39 -1.48 12.51
CA GLU A 320 36.02 -2.61 11.68
C GLU A 320 35.23 -3.60 12.55
N THR A 321 33.93 -3.42 12.60
CA THR A 321 33.00 -4.48 13.03
C THR A 321 31.72 -4.32 12.22
N PRO A 322 31.38 -5.27 11.35
CA PRO A 322 30.16 -5.19 10.57
C PRO A 322 28.96 -5.23 11.52
N LEU A 323 28.15 -4.19 11.51
CA LEU A 323 26.85 -4.18 12.17
C LEU A 323 26.00 -5.33 11.62
N ALA A 324 25.78 -6.33 12.46
CA ALA A 324 24.90 -7.45 12.18
C ALA A 324 23.51 -6.91 11.78
N THR A 325 23.15 -7.19 10.56
CA THR A 325 21.88 -6.86 9.92
C THR A 325 20.72 -7.26 10.83
N GLN A 326 20.05 -6.28 11.43
CA GLN A 326 18.71 -6.49 12.00
C GLN A 326 17.71 -6.75 10.87
N LYS A 327 17.70 -7.99 10.36
CA LYS A 327 16.71 -8.49 9.38
C LYS A 327 15.38 -8.91 10.02
N ASN A 328 15.00 -8.37 11.18
CA ASN A 328 13.81 -8.83 11.90
C ASN A 328 12.86 -7.70 12.28
N PHE A 329 12.31 -6.94 11.31
CA PHE A 329 11.06 -6.21 11.51
C PHE A 329 10.29 -6.09 10.19
N LEU A 330 9.90 -7.26 9.64
CA LEU A 330 8.85 -7.37 8.64
C LEU A 330 8.01 -8.60 9.02
N ARG A 331 7.01 -8.39 9.85
CA ARG A 331 5.81 -9.21 9.95
C ARG A 331 4.62 -8.31 10.16
#